data_540e8f53f931b487be68cee08ffe609c
#
_entry.id   540e8f53f931b487be68cee08ffe609c
#
_cell.length_a   1.000
_cell.length_b   1.000
_cell.length_c   1.000
_cell.angle_alpha   90.00
_cell.angle_beta   90.00
_cell.angle_gamma   90.00
#
_symmetry.space_group_name_H-M   'P 1'
#
loop_
_entity.id
_entity.type
_entity.pdbx_description
1 polymer ?
#
loop_
_entity_poly.entity_id
_entity_poly.type
_entity_poly.pdbx_seq_one_letter_code
_entity_poly.pdbx_strand_id
1 'polypeptide(L)'
;MTTKASSDNTIQNAMSISENGTYSGSAPEGEAYYRLDIKQAEVVTMTFEAYQRNEARIILYDNEYVEINRMYASYDGNRNAAYTKVNLYLCPGSHYIELGVSKDATYSFQLSSKDVIETFPESQTDRNDILSQAKRITLEQKVYGMIGNGDKQDFYIFDMPFSGNLVVSHTNYIENGYAGYEILNSEGNSIRYFETNYDNNKGYAYDKDFVTLDKGRYYIKVCGNKNGPYHFVMSVKPEAGGIESVTRMKTKATVRLEKSDEATGYILQYSTSDKFGKKSTKSKIIKGTTVKLKGLNKNKKYYLRVKRYKKCNGKTYYSDYGNVYTVWP
;
A
#
# COMPACT_ATOMS: atom_id res chain seq x y z
N MET A 1 -26.03 26.64 7.06
CA MET A 1 -25.75 28.10 7.21
C MET A 1 -24.94 28.52 6.01
N THR A 2 -25.43 29.50 5.26
CA THR A 2 -24.71 30.08 4.11
C THR A 2 -23.80 31.18 4.66
N THR A 3 -22.50 30.93 4.73
CA THR A 3 -21.50 31.92 5.12
C THR A 3 -20.98 32.64 3.87
N LYS A 4 -21.07 33.96 3.80
CA LYS A 4 -20.52 34.79 2.71
C LYS A 4 -19.03 35.04 2.95
N ALA A 5 -18.18 34.83 1.93
CA ALA A 5 -16.81 35.32 1.95
C ALA A 5 -16.77 36.84 2.01
N SER A 6 -15.86 37.44 2.78
CA SER A 6 -15.67 38.87 2.90
C SER A 6 -14.72 39.42 1.82
N SER A 7 -14.78 40.73 1.53
CA SER A 7 -13.91 41.40 0.56
C SER A 7 -12.40 41.40 0.89
N ASP A 8 -12.02 41.04 2.13
CA ASP A 8 -10.63 40.96 2.60
C ASP A 8 -10.13 39.54 2.77
N ASN A 9 -10.67 38.62 1.97
CA ASN A 9 -10.36 37.22 2.06
C ASN A 9 -8.99 36.91 1.41
N THR A 10 -7.99 36.75 2.24
CA THR A 10 -6.64 36.28 1.88
C THR A 10 -6.38 34.92 2.54
N ILE A 11 -5.34 34.20 2.11
CA ILE A 11 -5.01 32.90 2.70
C ILE A 11 -4.74 33.02 4.21
N GLN A 12 -4.17 34.12 4.70
CA GLN A 12 -3.91 34.37 6.12
C GLN A 12 -5.19 34.65 6.91
N ASN A 13 -6.21 35.22 6.27
CA ASN A 13 -7.52 35.55 6.82
C ASN A 13 -8.62 34.61 6.33
N ALA A 14 -8.26 33.41 5.91
CA ALA A 14 -9.17 32.42 5.35
C ALA A 14 -10.32 32.11 6.31
N MET A 15 -11.53 32.02 5.76
CA MET A 15 -12.74 31.72 6.53
C MET A 15 -12.70 30.28 7.03
N SER A 16 -12.81 30.07 8.35
CA SER A 16 -12.90 28.74 8.92
C SER A 16 -14.20 28.03 8.53
N ILE A 17 -14.09 26.82 8.07
CA ILE A 17 -15.18 25.93 7.66
C ILE A 17 -15.02 24.55 8.30
N SER A 18 -16.05 23.71 8.25
CA SER A 18 -16.00 22.33 8.74
C SER A 18 -15.99 21.34 7.59
N GLU A 19 -15.49 20.13 7.85
CA GLU A 19 -15.41 19.01 6.93
C GLU A 19 -16.79 18.50 6.45
N ASN A 20 -17.86 18.94 7.11
CA ASN A 20 -19.24 18.68 6.71
C ASN A 20 -20.01 20.00 6.66
N GLY A 21 -20.42 20.42 5.46
CA GLY A 21 -21.15 21.66 5.30
C GLY A 21 -21.34 22.09 3.86
N THR A 22 -22.24 23.04 3.66
CA THR A 22 -22.48 23.69 2.35
C THR A 22 -22.17 25.16 2.48
N TYR A 23 -21.39 25.66 1.53
CA TYR A 23 -20.87 27.03 1.51
C TYR A 23 -21.17 27.67 0.16
N SER A 24 -21.39 28.98 0.17
CA SER A 24 -21.56 29.74 -1.05
C SER A 24 -21.01 31.15 -0.88
N GLY A 25 -20.61 31.77 -1.97
CA GLY A 25 -20.04 33.11 -1.94
C GLY A 25 -19.92 33.74 -3.31
N SER A 26 -19.30 34.91 -3.33
CA SER A 26 -18.83 35.57 -4.54
C SER A 26 -17.35 35.92 -4.35
N ALA A 27 -16.62 35.98 -5.46
CA ALA A 27 -15.19 36.31 -5.45
C ALA A 27 -14.99 37.64 -6.20
N PRO A 28 -15.07 38.81 -5.54
CA PRO A 28 -14.95 40.13 -6.18
C PRO A 28 -13.61 40.31 -6.90
N GLU A 29 -12.55 39.71 -6.37
CA GLU A 29 -11.20 39.76 -6.99
C GLU A 29 -10.85 38.49 -7.77
N GLY A 30 -11.79 37.51 -7.88
CA GLY A 30 -11.58 36.25 -8.58
C GLY A 30 -11.06 35.13 -7.71
N GLU A 31 -10.84 35.37 -6.41
CA GLU A 31 -10.32 34.38 -5.48
C GLU A 31 -11.09 34.36 -4.15
N ALA A 32 -11.16 33.19 -3.52
CA ALA A 32 -11.73 33.03 -2.19
C ALA A 32 -10.96 31.96 -1.42
N TYR A 33 -10.71 32.21 -0.12
CA TYR A 33 -9.88 31.35 0.71
C TYR A 33 -10.66 30.82 1.92
N TYR A 34 -10.51 29.51 2.17
CA TYR A 34 -11.14 28.81 3.27
C TYR A 34 -10.10 28.02 4.07
N ARG A 35 -10.30 27.94 5.38
CA ARG A 35 -9.47 27.14 6.28
C ARG A 35 -10.28 25.97 6.81
N LEU A 36 -9.69 24.78 6.77
CA LEU A 36 -10.26 23.52 7.22
C LEU A 36 -9.31 22.88 8.23
N ASP A 37 -9.74 22.74 9.48
CA ASP A 37 -8.95 22.16 10.56
C ASP A 37 -9.33 20.68 10.74
N ILE A 38 -8.43 19.78 10.41
CA ILE A 38 -8.63 18.33 10.43
C ILE A 38 -8.02 17.76 11.72
N LYS A 39 -8.80 17.00 12.47
CA LYS A 39 -8.37 16.39 13.74
C LYS A 39 -7.71 15.03 13.57
N GLN A 40 -8.12 14.28 12.57
CA GLN A 40 -7.60 12.95 12.22
C GLN A 40 -7.63 12.81 10.70
N ALA A 41 -6.74 11.98 10.14
CA ALA A 41 -6.68 11.80 8.69
C ALA A 41 -8.03 11.32 8.13
N GLU A 42 -8.54 12.02 7.12
CA GLU A 42 -9.84 11.74 6.53
C GLU A 42 -9.89 12.04 5.04
N VAL A 43 -10.89 11.47 4.37
CA VAL A 43 -11.25 11.81 3.00
C VAL A 43 -12.46 12.72 3.02
N VAL A 44 -12.29 13.95 2.57
CA VAL A 44 -13.38 14.91 2.40
C VAL A 44 -13.75 15.01 0.93
N THR A 45 -14.96 14.60 0.58
CA THR A 45 -15.47 14.81 -0.78
C THR A 45 -15.93 16.25 -0.90
N MET A 46 -15.38 16.98 -1.86
CA MET A 46 -15.81 18.32 -2.24
C MET A 46 -16.59 18.28 -3.55
N THR A 47 -17.83 18.78 -3.53
CA THR A 47 -18.62 19.07 -4.74
C THR A 47 -18.64 20.57 -4.92
N PHE A 48 -18.14 21.06 -6.07
CA PHE A 48 -17.96 22.49 -6.33
C PHE A 48 -18.63 22.91 -7.61
N GLU A 49 -19.31 24.06 -7.57
CA GLU A 49 -19.90 24.75 -8.72
C GLU A 49 -19.52 26.23 -8.70
N ALA A 50 -19.07 26.76 -9.84
CA ALA A 50 -18.89 28.19 -10.07
C ALA A 50 -19.70 28.61 -11.27
N TYR A 51 -20.57 29.62 -11.10
CA TYR A 51 -21.50 30.09 -12.12
C TYR A 51 -20.79 30.96 -13.16
N GLN A 52 -19.99 30.33 -13.97
CA GLN A 52 -19.17 30.91 -15.03
C GLN A 52 -19.01 29.93 -16.19
N ARG A 53 -18.66 30.44 -17.39
CA ARG A 53 -18.38 29.61 -18.56
C ARG A 53 -16.95 29.16 -18.67
N ASN A 54 -16.03 29.81 -17.98
CA ASN A 54 -14.62 29.43 -17.95
C ASN A 54 -14.39 28.34 -16.91
N GLU A 55 -13.29 27.65 -17.04
CA GLU A 55 -12.78 26.74 -16.02
C GLU A 55 -12.57 27.47 -14.69
N ALA A 56 -12.85 26.81 -13.57
CA ALA A 56 -12.52 27.29 -12.24
C ALA A 56 -11.41 26.43 -11.64
N ARG A 57 -10.63 27.02 -10.75
CA ARG A 57 -9.48 26.40 -10.10
C ARG A 57 -9.76 26.17 -8.63
N ILE A 58 -9.33 25.05 -8.10
CA ILE A 58 -9.32 24.72 -6.68
C ILE A 58 -7.88 24.36 -6.32
N ILE A 59 -7.27 25.06 -5.37
CA ILE A 59 -5.94 24.76 -4.86
C ILE A 59 -6.04 24.41 -3.39
N LEU A 60 -5.42 23.33 -2.98
CA LEU A 60 -5.27 22.90 -1.61
C LEU A 60 -3.86 23.24 -1.14
N TYR A 61 -3.73 23.86 0.02
CA TYR A 61 -2.47 24.18 0.68
C TYR A 61 -2.39 23.53 2.06
N ASP A 62 -1.18 23.30 2.54
CA ASP A 62 -0.89 22.90 3.91
C ASP A 62 -0.89 24.07 4.90
N ASN A 63 -0.48 23.80 6.16
CA ASN A 63 -0.38 24.81 7.21
C ASN A 63 0.78 25.81 7.03
N GLU A 64 1.72 25.51 6.14
CA GLU A 64 2.83 26.40 5.76
C GLU A 64 2.55 27.16 4.46
N TYR A 65 1.31 27.07 3.95
CA TYR A 65 0.85 27.65 2.69
C TYR A 65 1.58 27.09 1.45
N VAL A 66 2.07 25.84 1.54
CA VAL A 66 2.63 25.13 0.40
C VAL A 66 1.51 24.45 -0.37
N GLU A 67 1.48 24.61 -1.69
CA GLU A 67 0.49 23.96 -2.55
C GLU A 67 0.66 22.43 -2.50
N ILE A 68 -0.40 21.74 -2.11
CA ILE A 68 -0.43 20.27 -2.02
C ILE A 68 -1.07 19.66 -3.27
N ASN A 69 -2.15 20.27 -3.74
CA ASN A 69 -2.90 19.77 -4.88
C ASN A 69 -3.59 20.90 -5.64
N ARG A 70 -3.73 20.75 -6.95
CA ARG A 70 -4.44 21.66 -7.82
C ARG A 70 -5.44 20.89 -8.68
N MET A 71 -6.69 21.30 -8.62
CA MET A 71 -7.82 20.67 -9.28
C MET A 71 -8.56 21.71 -10.12
N TYR A 72 -9.31 21.23 -11.09
CA TYR A 72 -10.06 22.09 -12.00
C TYR A 72 -11.52 21.66 -12.08
N ALA A 73 -12.40 22.64 -12.20
CA ALA A 73 -13.81 22.47 -12.47
C ALA A 73 -14.08 22.94 -13.90
N SER A 74 -14.39 22.01 -14.79
CA SER A 74 -14.69 22.33 -16.19
C SER A 74 -16.14 22.72 -16.37
N TYR A 75 -16.41 23.55 -17.39
CA TYR A 75 -17.78 24.00 -17.68
C TYR A 75 -18.68 22.82 -18.08
N ASP A 76 -19.80 22.68 -17.38
CA ASP A 76 -20.87 21.73 -17.67
C ASP A 76 -22.08 22.50 -18.21
N GLY A 77 -22.38 22.30 -19.50
CA GLY A 77 -23.48 22.97 -20.17
C GLY A 77 -24.86 22.65 -19.59
N ASN A 78 -25.06 21.47 -19.01
CA ASN A 78 -26.34 21.09 -18.36
C ASN A 78 -26.55 21.82 -17.03
N ARG A 79 -25.47 22.19 -16.35
CA ARG A 79 -25.49 22.95 -15.09
C ARG A 79 -25.37 24.43 -15.31
N ASN A 80 -24.95 24.84 -16.48
CA ASN A 80 -24.56 26.22 -16.81
C ASN A 80 -23.53 26.78 -15.80
N ALA A 81 -22.61 25.96 -15.36
CA ALA A 81 -21.59 26.25 -14.35
C ALA A 81 -20.32 25.43 -14.60
N ALA A 82 -19.17 25.93 -14.14
CA ALA A 82 -17.99 25.09 -13.96
C ALA A 82 -18.23 24.17 -12.77
N TYR A 83 -18.09 22.86 -12.96
CA TYR A 83 -18.44 21.84 -11.99
C TYR A 83 -17.33 20.81 -11.81
N THR A 84 -17.12 20.39 -10.56
CA THR A 84 -16.28 19.21 -10.26
C THR A 84 -16.73 18.54 -8.96
N LYS A 85 -16.39 17.26 -8.84
CA LYS A 85 -16.51 16.50 -7.60
C LYS A 85 -15.19 15.77 -7.37
N VAL A 86 -14.49 16.11 -6.30
CA VAL A 86 -13.15 15.62 -5.98
C VAL A 86 -13.06 15.10 -4.57
N ASN A 87 -12.13 14.20 -4.33
CA ASN A 87 -11.77 13.75 -2.99
C ASN A 87 -10.50 14.48 -2.54
N LEU A 88 -10.59 15.12 -1.37
CA LEU A 88 -9.46 15.72 -0.68
C LEU A 88 -9.00 14.72 0.38
N TYR A 89 -7.76 14.27 0.27
CA TYR A 89 -7.12 13.42 1.27
C TYR A 89 -6.36 14.32 2.22
N LEU A 90 -6.80 14.40 3.48
CA LEU A 90 -6.34 15.39 4.43
C LEU A 90 -5.73 14.72 5.66
N CYS A 91 -4.49 15.11 6.00
CA CYS A 91 -3.82 14.77 7.24
C CYS A 91 -4.33 15.60 8.40
N PRO A 92 -4.10 15.20 9.67
CA PRO A 92 -4.35 16.08 10.80
C PRO A 92 -3.60 17.40 10.67
N GLY A 93 -4.29 18.50 10.93
CA GLY A 93 -3.72 19.86 10.84
C GLY A 93 -4.62 20.84 10.12
N SER A 94 -4.10 22.04 9.88
CA SER A 94 -4.79 23.09 9.13
C SER A 94 -4.50 22.98 7.65
N HIS A 95 -5.55 23.04 6.83
CA HIS A 95 -5.47 23.10 5.39
C HIS A 95 -6.19 24.33 4.88
N TYR A 96 -5.73 24.85 3.74
CA TYR A 96 -6.35 26.00 3.13
C TYR A 96 -6.81 25.63 1.72
N ILE A 97 -8.02 26.09 1.37
CA ILE A 97 -8.63 25.90 0.05
C ILE A 97 -8.74 27.27 -0.62
N GLU A 98 -8.07 27.42 -1.75
CA GLU A 98 -8.26 28.57 -2.64
C GLU A 98 -9.23 28.18 -3.76
N LEU A 99 -10.25 29.00 -3.98
CA LEU A 99 -11.15 28.92 -5.11
C LEU A 99 -10.81 30.05 -6.09
N GLY A 100 -10.24 29.71 -7.25
CA GLY A 100 -9.98 30.65 -8.33
C GLY A 100 -11.12 30.62 -9.35
N VAL A 101 -11.89 31.72 -9.44
CA VAL A 101 -13.04 31.84 -10.32
C VAL A 101 -12.92 33.14 -11.13
N SER A 102 -13.84 33.39 -12.07
CA SER A 102 -13.90 34.69 -12.74
C SER A 102 -14.24 35.78 -11.73
N LYS A 103 -13.73 37.00 -11.95
CA LYS A 103 -14.05 38.16 -11.12
C LYS A 103 -15.56 38.30 -11.00
N ASP A 104 -16.02 38.59 -9.79
CA ASP A 104 -17.44 38.72 -9.41
C ASP A 104 -18.30 37.46 -9.61
N ALA A 105 -17.70 36.31 -9.99
CA ALA A 105 -18.45 35.06 -10.11
C ALA A 105 -18.97 34.61 -8.74
N THR A 106 -20.17 34.05 -8.75
CA THR A 106 -20.73 33.36 -7.59
C THR A 106 -20.39 31.87 -7.67
N TYR A 107 -20.25 31.23 -6.51
CA TYR A 107 -19.94 29.82 -6.40
C TYR A 107 -20.65 29.20 -5.20
N SER A 108 -20.75 27.88 -5.24
CA SER A 108 -21.12 27.06 -4.09
C SER A 108 -20.27 25.81 -4.02
N PHE A 109 -20.05 25.31 -2.81
CA PHE A 109 -19.45 23.99 -2.63
C PHE A 109 -20.02 23.30 -1.39
N GLN A 110 -20.01 21.98 -1.44
CA GLN A 110 -20.37 21.12 -0.35
C GLN A 110 -19.16 20.25 0.02
N LEU A 111 -18.87 20.18 1.30
CA LEU A 111 -17.91 19.23 1.88
C LEU A 111 -18.69 18.11 2.58
N SER A 112 -18.22 16.89 2.43
CA SER A 112 -18.74 15.72 3.13
C SER A 112 -17.57 14.82 3.49
N SER A 113 -17.28 14.70 4.78
CA SER A 113 -16.32 13.73 5.29
C SER A 113 -16.88 12.34 5.07
N LYS A 114 -16.06 11.45 4.53
CA LYS A 114 -16.29 10.00 4.55
C LYS A 114 -15.57 9.42 5.74
N ASP A 115 -16.11 8.30 6.23
CA ASP A 115 -15.57 7.56 7.36
C ASP A 115 -14.04 7.55 7.38
N VAL A 116 -13.52 7.76 8.57
CA VAL A 116 -12.10 7.74 8.91
C VAL A 116 -11.48 6.47 8.34
N ILE A 117 -10.65 6.64 7.33
CA ILE A 117 -9.72 5.58 6.95
C ILE A 117 -8.86 5.35 8.19
N GLU A 118 -8.79 4.12 8.69
CA GLU A 118 -8.07 3.72 9.90
C GLU A 118 -6.86 4.62 10.16
N THR A 119 -6.81 5.21 11.35
CA THR A 119 -5.87 6.24 11.80
C THR A 119 -4.52 6.21 11.10
N PHE A 120 -4.29 7.18 10.21
CA PHE A 120 -2.95 7.45 9.68
C PHE A 120 -2.18 8.20 10.76
N PRO A 121 -1.10 7.64 11.31
CA PRO A 121 -0.38 8.27 12.41
C PRO A 121 0.52 9.43 11.98
N GLU A 122 0.56 9.78 10.70
CA GLU A 122 1.38 10.89 10.22
C GLU A 122 0.74 12.24 10.54
N SER A 123 1.44 12.97 11.42
CA SER A 123 1.28 14.42 11.54
C SER A 123 2.16 15.11 10.48
N GLN A 124 1.84 16.31 10.08
CA GLN A 124 2.67 17.15 9.20
C GLN A 124 4.10 17.35 9.71
N THR A 125 4.36 17.04 10.99
CA THR A 125 5.66 17.17 11.67
C THR A 125 6.46 15.86 11.70
N ASP A 126 5.87 14.73 11.31
CA ASP A 126 6.52 13.41 11.38
C ASP A 126 6.98 12.97 9.98
N ARG A 127 7.83 13.80 9.37
CA ARG A 127 8.29 13.64 8.00
C ARG A 127 9.42 12.62 7.93
N ASN A 128 9.19 11.51 7.24
CA ASN A 128 10.18 10.51 6.86
C ASN A 128 10.52 10.59 5.36
N ASP A 129 10.58 11.80 4.83
CA ASP A 129 10.73 12.13 3.40
C ASP A 129 12.15 11.84 2.87
N ILE A 130 13.12 11.64 3.74
CA ILE A 130 14.50 11.35 3.38
C ILE A 130 15.05 10.13 4.12
N LEU A 131 16.02 9.46 3.50
CA LEU A 131 16.58 8.20 4.01
C LEU A 131 17.10 8.30 5.46
N SER A 132 17.70 9.43 5.83
CA SER A 132 18.23 9.67 7.19
C SER A 132 17.17 9.83 8.26
N GLN A 133 15.93 10.09 7.87
CA GLN A 133 14.75 10.23 8.75
C GLN A 133 13.82 9.01 8.67
N ALA A 134 14.26 7.94 8.00
CA ALA A 134 13.47 6.74 7.81
C ALA A 134 12.92 6.17 9.13
N LYS A 135 11.63 5.96 9.21
CA LYS A 135 10.92 5.46 10.38
C LYS A 135 11.15 3.96 10.55
N ARG A 136 11.56 3.55 11.76
CA ARG A 136 11.78 2.12 12.04
C ARG A 136 10.45 1.39 12.18
N ILE A 137 10.33 0.30 11.43
CA ILE A 137 9.16 -0.58 11.46
C ILE A 137 9.56 -2.04 11.73
N THR A 138 8.58 -2.85 12.13
CA THR A 138 8.74 -4.29 12.34
C THR A 138 7.97 -5.08 11.30
N LEU A 139 8.47 -6.25 10.95
CA LEU A 139 7.76 -7.17 10.06
C LEU A 139 6.42 -7.60 10.69
N GLU A 140 5.41 -7.85 9.83
CA GLU A 140 4.04 -8.23 10.18
C GLU A 140 3.20 -7.15 10.87
N GLN A 141 3.77 -5.98 11.09
CA GLN A 141 3.01 -4.79 11.47
C GLN A 141 2.37 -4.18 10.22
N LYS A 142 1.11 -3.76 10.33
CA LYS A 142 0.47 -2.92 9.33
C LYS A 142 0.96 -1.49 9.50
N VAL A 143 1.53 -0.94 8.46
CA VAL A 143 2.06 0.43 8.42
C VAL A 143 1.11 1.25 7.56
N TYR A 144 0.77 2.41 8.05
CA TYR A 144 -0.06 3.39 7.36
C TYR A 144 0.74 4.64 7.09
N GLY A 145 0.49 5.30 5.99
CA GLY A 145 1.08 6.58 5.63
C GLY A 145 0.23 7.31 4.61
N MET A 146 0.67 8.50 4.26
CA MET A 146 0.02 9.36 3.28
C MET A 146 1.06 10.09 2.45
N ILE A 147 0.96 9.97 1.14
CA ILE A 147 1.68 10.82 0.20
C ILE A 147 0.84 12.08 -0.01
N GLY A 148 1.45 13.24 0.10
CA GLY A 148 0.76 14.52 -0.05
C GLY A 148 1.32 15.62 0.84
N ASN A 149 0.68 16.80 0.83
CA ASN A 149 1.11 17.95 1.61
C ASN A 149 2.58 18.37 1.32
N GLY A 150 3.01 18.29 0.06
CA GLY A 150 4.41 18.54 -0.32
C GLY A 150 5.34 17.35 -0.12
N ASP A 151 4.89 16.32 0.57
CA ASP A 151 5.55 15.04 0.72
C ASP A 151 5.27 14.13 -0.48
N LYS A 152 6.32 13.65 -1.14
CA LYS A 152 6.23 12.80 -2.33
C LYS A 152 6.68 11.37 -2.07
N GLN A 153 7.26 11.10 -0.90
CA GLN A 153 7.86 9.81 -0.58
C GLN A 153 8.09 9.62 0.91
N ASP A 154 7.85 8.42 1.37
CA ASP A 154 8.05 7.98 2.75
C ASP A 154 9.10 6.89 2.83
N PHE A 155 10.08 7.04 3.74
CA PHE A 155 11.08 6.03 3.98
C PHE A 155 10.86 5.31 5.31
N TYR A 156 10.92 3.99 5.26
CA TYR A 156 10.89 3.13 6.44
C TYR A 156 12.11 2.21 6.44
N ILE A 157 12.63 1.93 7.63
CA ILE A 157 13.79 1.06 7.84
C ILE A 157 13.37 -0.22 8.56
N PHE A 158 13.82 -1.36 8.08
CA PHE A 158 13.52 -2.67 8.65
C PHE A 158 14.72 -3.62 8.56
N ASP A 159 14.68 -4.70 9.35
CA ASP A 159 15.73 -5.72 9.36
C ASP A 159 15.17 -7.06 8.86
N MET A 160 15.83 -7.67 7.87
CA MET A 160 15.60 -9.07 7.46
C MET A 160 16.26 -10.00 8.46
N PRO A 161 15.51 -10.84 9.18
CA PRO A 161 16.06 -11.70 10.23
C PRO A 161 16.87 -12.89 9.70
N PHE A 162 16.67 -13.26 8.44
CA PHE A 162 17.37 -14.32 7.71
C PHE A 162 17.22 -14.09 6.20
N SER A 163 18.08 -14.71 5.38
CA SER A 163 17.98 -14.62 3.91
C SER A 163 16.77 -15.40 3.39
N GLY A 164 15.95 -14.73 2.59
CA GLY A 164 14.69 -15.29 2.09
C GLY A 164 13.84 -14.25 1.35
N ASN A 165 12.59 -14.58 1.11
CA ASN A 165 11.66 -13.72 0.39
C ASN A 165 11.00 -12.72 1.35
N LEU A 166 11.26 -11.44 1.16
CA LEU A 166 10.41 -10.37 1.67
C LEU A 166 9.14 -10.31 0.83
N VAL A 167 7.99 -10.50 1.44
CA VAL A 167 6.68 -10.36 0.79
C VAL A 167 6.05 -9.08 1.28
N VAL A 168 5.71 -8.19 0.36
CA VAL A 168 5.04 -6.91 0.63
C VAL A 168 3.62 -6.98 0.09
N SER A 169 2.63 -6.68 0.93
CA SER A 169 1.26 -6.44 0.51
C SER A 169 1.00 -4.96 0.67
N HIS A 170 0.82 -4.25 -0.43
CA HIS A 170 0.67 -2.80 -0.48
C HIS A 170 -0.70 -2.43 -1.04
N THR A 171 -1.34 -1.45 -0.42
CA THR A 171 -2.60 -0.85 -0.87
C THR A 171 -2.44 0.67 -0.86
N ASN A 172 -2.88 1.33 -1.92
CA ASN A 172 -2.94 2.78 -1.95
C ASN A 172 -4.27 3.26 -2.55
N TYR A 173 -4.65 4.48 -2.21
CA TYR A 173 -5.89 5.14 -2.62
C TYR A 173 -5.61 6.37 -3.50
N ILE A 174 -4.48 6.36 -4.20
CA ILE A 174 -4.03 7.46 -5.08
C ILE A 174 -4.73 7.33 -6.44
N GLU A 175 -5.81 8.07 -6.60
CA GLU A 175 -6.63 8.08 -7.81
C GLU A 175 -5.97 8.90 -8.93
N ASN A 176 -6.04 8.39 -10.18
CA ASN A 176 -5.51 9.06 -11.38
C ASN A 176 -4.03 9.47 -11.28
N GLY A 177 -3.27 8.78 -10.46
CA GLY A 177 -1.84 8.94 -10.28
C GLY A 177 -1.13 7.59 -10.34
N TYR A 178 0.19 7.63 -10.31
CA TYR A 178 0.94 6.43 -9.99
C TYR A 178 1.34 6.43 -8.51
N ALA A 179 1.38 5.27 -7.93
CA ALA A 179 1.99 5.03 -6.64
C ALA A 179 2.72 3.69 -6.69
N GLY A 180 3.72 3.55 -5.86
CA GLY A 180 4.50 2.35 -5.78
C GLY A 180 5.39 2.34 -4.55
N TYR A 181 6.17 1.29 -4.45
CA TYR A 181 7.19 1.21 -3.42
C TYR A 181 8.48 0.63 -3.98
N GLU A 182 9.56 0.99 -3.36
CA GLU A 182 10.91 0.59 -3.76
C GLU A 182 11.65 -0.01 -2.56
N ILE A 183 12.29 -1.15 -2.76
CA ILE A 183 13.16 -1.75 -1.76
C ILE A 183 14.58 -1.28 -2.04
N LEU A 184 15.22 -0.74 -0.99
CA LEU A 184 16.57 -0.20 -1.06
C LEU A 184 17.50 -0.98 -0.12
N ASN A 185 18.78 -1.08 -0.46
CA ASN A 185 19.80 -1.64 0.41
C ASN A 185 20.16 -0.67 1.57
N SER A 186 21.05 -1.07 2.44
CA SER A 186 21.52 -0.26 3.58
C SER A 186 22.18 1.07 3.21
N GLU A 187 22.63 1.21 1.96
CA GLU A 187 23.27 2.42 1.41
C GLU A 187 22.26 3.33 0.71
N GLY A 188 20.98 2.91 0.60
CA GLY A 188 19.94 3.64 -0.10
C GLY A 188 19.86 3.37 -1.61
N ASN A 189 20.64 2.41 -2.13
CA ASN A 189 20.58 2.04 -3.54
C ASN A 189 19.39 1.13 -3.82
N SER A 190 18.69 1.37 -4.93
CA SER A 190 17.54 0.61 -5.38
C SER A 190 17.90 -0.85 -5.64
N ILE A 191 17.13 -1.77 -5.06
CA ILE A 191 17.15 -3.21 -5.38
C ILE A 191 16.02 -3.52 -6.34
N ARG A 192 14.81 -3.05 -6.05
CA ARG A 192 13.63 -3.30 -6.88
C ARG A 192 12.52 -2.29 -6.62
N TYR A 193 11.92 -1.81 -7.69
CA TYR A 193 10.72 -0.97 -7.68
C TYR A 193 9.50 -1.80 -8.07
N PHE A 194 8.36 -1.53 -7.42
CA PHE A 194 7.06 -2.13 -7.68
C PHE A 194 6.05 -1.01 -7.88
N GLU A 195 5.39 -1.03 -9.00
CA GLU A 195 4.32 -0.09 -9.33
C GLU A 195 2.96 -0.72 -9.02
N THR A 196 2.06 0.06 -8.42
CA THR A 196 0.69 -0.36 -8.15
C THR A 196 -0.29 0.44 -9.01
N ASN A 197 -1.16 -0.28 -9.72
CA ASN A 197 -2.15 0.31 -10.62
C ASN A 197 -3.51 0.44 -9.93
N TYR A 198 -4.08 1.65 -9.98
CA TYR A 198 -5.38 1.93 -9.38
C TYR A 198 -6.51 1.24 -10.14
N ASP A 199 -7.39 0.54 -9.43
CA ASP A 199 -8.58 -0.12 -9.96
C ASP A 199 -9.81 0.74 -9.65
N ASN A 200 -10.32 1.43 -10.67
CA ASN A 200 -11.47 2.33 -10.53
C ASN A 200 -12.74 1.62 -10.01
N ASN A 201 -12.89 0.31 -10.25
CA ASN A 201 -14.05 -0.45 -9.76
C ASN A 201 -13.96 -0.72 -8.25
N LYS A 202 -12.75 -0.85 -7.72
CA LYS A 202 -12.50 -1.10 -6.30
C LYS A 202 -12.32 0.19 -5.50
N GLY A 203 -11.88 1.28 -6.14
CA GLY A 203 -11.54 2.52 -5.47
C GLY A 203 -10.18 2.50 -4.76
N TYR A 204 -9.30 1.55 -5.10
CA TYR A 204 -7.94 1.46 -4.58
C TYR A 204 -7.04 0.62 -5.51
N ALA A 205 -5.73 0.78 -5.38
CA ALA A 205 -4.73 -0.13 -5.94
C ALA A 205 -4.31 -1.14 -4.87
N TYR A 206 -4.15 -2.40 -5.23
CA TYR A 206 -3.60 -3.44 -4.35
C TYR A 206 -2.61 -4.29 -5.12
N ASP A 207 -1.46 -4.50 -4.51
CA ASP A 207 -0.46 -5.42 -5.03
C ASP A 207 0.16 -6.28 -3.93
N LYS A 208 0.65 -7.45 -4.33
CA LYS A 208 1.35 -8.37 -3.44
C LYS A 208 2.51 -9.00 -4.17
N ASP A 209 3.68 -8.49 -3.88
CA ASP A 209 4.93 -8.88 -4.51
C ASP A 209 5.93 -9.46 -3.53
N PHE A 210 7.02 -9.99 -4.06
CA PHE A 210 8.15 -10.42 -3.27
C PHE A 210 9.49 -10.09 -3.93
N VAL A 211 10.51 -9.97 -3.08
CA VAL A 211 11.91 -9.87 -3.47
C VAL A 211 12.75 -10.74 -2.56
N THR A 212 13.72 -11.46 -3.13
CA THR A 212 14.66 -12.25 -2.36
C THR A 212 15.79 -11.37 -1.84
N LEU A 213 16.00 -11.37 -0.52
CA LEU A 213 16.98 -10.54 0.16
C LEU A 213 17.82 -11.41 1.11
N ASP A 214 19.07 -11.01 1.29
CA ASP A 214 19.92 -11.55 2.33
C ASP A 214 19.50 -11.06 3.73
N LYS A 215 19.99 -11.72 4.78
CA LYS A 215 19.86 -11.18 6.13
C LYS A 215 20.57 -9.85 6.21
N GLY A 216 19.88 -8.80 6.71
CA GLY A 216 20.46 -7.46 6.80
C GLY A 216 19.43 -6.37 6.98
N ARG A 217 19.91 -5.14 6.89
CA ARG A 217 19.12 -3.93 7.01
C ARG A 217 18.75 -3.39 5.63
N TYR A 218 17.51 -2.95 5.49
CA TYR A 218 16.93 -2.46 4.26
C TYR A 218 15.98 -1.30 4.52
N TYR A 219 15.63 -0.61 3.45
CA TYR A 219 14.59 0.40 3.47
C TYR A 219 13.49 0.02 2.49
N ILE A 220 12.27 0.43 2.82
CA ILE A 220 11.17 0.53 1.87
C ILE A 220 10.84 2.00 1.69
N LYS A 221 10.83 2.48 0.46
CA LYS A 221 10.40 3.81 0.07
C LYS A 221 9.06 3.70 -0.61
N VAL A 222 8.03 4.29 -0.03
CA VAL A 222 6.72 4.46 -0.69
C VAL A 222 6.73 5.79 -1.40
N CYS A 223 6.21 5.86 -2.62
CA CYS A 223 6.21 7.09 -3.41
C CYS A 223 4.96 7.17 -4.29
N GLY A 224 4.59 8.39 -4.64
CA GLY A 224 3.48 8.68 -5.53
C GLY A 224 3.58 10.08 -6.12
N ASN A 225 2.80 10.34 -7.18
CA ASN A 225 2.80 11.65 -7.85
C ASN A 225 1.55 12.47 -7.54
N LYS A 226 0.64 11.94 -6.73
CA LYS A 226 -0.56 12.63 -6.22
C LYS A 226 -0.83 12.26 -4.78
N ASN A 227 -1.66 13.06 -4.13
CA ASN A 227 -2.04 12.86 -2.74
C ASN A 227 -2.91 11.64 -2.57
N GLY A 228 -2.67 10.90 -1.53
CA GLY A 228 -3.51 9.77 -1.13
C GLY A 228 -2.89 8.91 -0.05
N PRO A 229 -3.74 8.31 0.76
CA PRO A 229 -3.30 7.39 1.80
C PRO A 229 -2.86 6.05 1.21
N TYR A 230 -2.00 5.37 1.96
CA TYR A 230 -1.58 4.00 1.67
C TYR A 230 -1.42 3.20 2.96
N HIS A 231 -1.37 1.91 2.83
CA HIS A 231 -0.88 1.03 3.88
C HIS A 231 -0.14 -0.17 3.28
N PHE A 232 0.75 -0.76 4.06
CA PHE A 232 1.40 -1.99 3.68
C PHE A 232 1.67 -2.91 4.89
N VAL A 233 1.83 -4.20 4.58
CA VAL A 233 2.30 -5.20 5.52
C VAL A 233 3.45 -5.96 4.87
N MET A 234 4.54 -6.12 5.61
CA MET A 234 5.68 -6.93 5.18
C MET A 234 5.79 -8.21 5.99
N SER A 235 6.05 -9.31 5.32
CA SER A 235 6.34 -10.59 5.96
C SER A 235 7.53 -11.26 5.31
N VAL A 236 8.19 -12.16 6.04
CA VAL A 236 9.36 -12.89 5.53
C VAL A 236 9.05 -14.36 5.47
N LYS A 237 9.43 -14.99 4.36
CA LYS A 237 9.36 -16.43 4.16
C LYS A 237 10.71 -16.98 3.72
N PRO A 238 11.14 -18.17 4.19
CA PRO A 238 12.23 -18.88 3.53
C PRO A 238 11.88 -19.09 2.05
N GLU A 239 12.88 -19.21 1.19
CA GLU A 239 12.66 -19.62 -0.20
C GLU A 239 11.99 -20.99 -0.27
N ALA A 240 11.23 -21.22 -1.33
CA ALA A 240 10.55 -22.50 -1.54
C ALA A 240 11.54 -23.66 -1.59
N GLY A 241 11.15 -24.81 -1.05
CA GLY A 241 11.96 -26.02 -1.08
C GLY A 241 11.79 -26.78 -2.39
N GLY A 242 12.87 -27.38 -2.89
CA GLY A 242 12.85 -28.25 -4.07
C GLY A 242 13.13 -29.72 -3.72
N ILE A 243 12.71 -30.62 -4.62
CA ILE A 243 13.03 -32.04 -4.61
C ILE A 243 14.07 -32.29 -5.71
N GLU A 244 15.28 -32.64 -5.31
CA GLU A 244 16.38 -32.93 -6.23
C GLU A 244 16.14 -34.22 -7.00
N SER A 245 15.79 -35.30 -6.26
CA SER A 245 15.56 -36.61 -6.85
C SER A 245 14.67 -37.52 -5.99
N VAL A 246 14.03 -38.49 -6.65
CA VAL A 246 13.30 -39.56 -5.99
C VAL A 246 13.67 -40.90 -6.62
N THR A 247 14.23 -41.82 -5.83
CA THR A 247 14.46 -43.20 -6.23
C THR A 247 13.41 -44.10 -5.60
N ARG A 248 12.58 -44.73 -6.40
CA ARG A 248 11.50 -45.59 -5.95
C ARG A 248 11.85 -47.06 -6.14
N MET A 249 11.52 -47.89 -5.12
CA MET A 249 11.66 -49.35 -5.13
C MET A 249 10.37 -49.96 -4.56
N LYS A 250 9.48 -50.46 -5.41
CA LYS A 250 8.20 -51.08 -5.02
C LYS A 250 7.44 -50.26 -3.96
N THR A 251 7.51 -50.66 -2.68
CA THR A 251 6.79 -49.99 -1.58
C THR A 251 7.61 -48.95 -0.80
N LYS A 252 8.82 -48.64 -1.28
CA LYS A 252 9.74 -47.69 -0.64
C LYS A 252 10.16 -46.62 -1.64
N ALA A 253 10.49 -45.40 -1.16
CA ALA A 253 11.17 -44.40 -1.95
C ALA A 253 12.21 -43.67 -1.11
N THR A 254 13.31 -43.29 -1.72
CA THR A 254 14.29 -42.37 -1.16
C THR A 254 14.13 -41.03 -1.86
N VAL A 255 13.85 -39.99 -1.11
CA VAL A 255 13.67 -38.62 -1.61
C VAL A 255 14.88 -37.79 -1.16
N ARG A 256 15.53 -37.13 -2.10
CA ARG A 256 16.57 -36.11 -1.86
C ARG A 256 15.98 -34.72 -2.09
N LEU A 257 16.22 -33.86 -1.12
CA LEU A 257 15.76 -32.49 -1.12
C LEU A 257 16.91 -31.54 -1.45
N GLU A 258 16.63 -30.50 -2.14
CA GLU A 258 17.60 -29.41 -2.35
C GLU A 258 18.05 -28.83 -1.02
N LYS A 259 19.38 -28.80 -0.81
CA LYS A 259 19.99 -28.25 0.39
C LYS A 259 19.74 -26.72 0.43
N SER A 260 19.51 -26.22 1.64
CA SER A 260 19.50 -24.78 1.93
C SER A 260 20.20 -24.58 3.28
N ASP A 261 21.20 -23.74 3.30
CA ASP A 261 21.92 -23.38 4.53
C ASP A 261 21.08 -22.49 5.44
N GLU A 262 20.08 -21.80 4.89
CA GLU A 262 19.13 -20.99 5.63
C GLU A 262 18.00 -21.79 6.29
N ALA A 263 17.69 -22.99 5.83
CA ALA A 263 16.61 -23.79 6.38
C ALA A 263 16.98 -24.44 7.70
N THR A 264 16.11 -24.40 8.70
CA THR A 264 16.19 -25.22 9.90
C THR A 264 15.76 -26.67 9.59
N GLY A 265 14.92 -26.85 8.59
CA GLY A 265 14.47 -28.14 8.11
C GLY A 265 13.37 -28.03 7.07
N TYR A 266 12.75 -29.18 6.80
CA TYR A 266 11.81 -29.33 5.67
C TYR A 266 10.54 -30.03 6.12
N ILE A 267 9.43 -29.75 5.44
CA ILE A 267 8.19 -30.50 5.56
C ILE A 267 7.87 -31.09 4.19
N LEU A 268 8.07 -32.40 4.05
CA LEU A 268 7.71 -33.15 2.85
C LEU A 268 6.27 -33.63 2.98
N GLN A 269 5.47 -33.33 1.96
CA GLN A 269 4.16 -33.93 1.74
C GLN A 269 4.22 -34.93 0.58
N TYR A 270 3.52 -36.06 0.75
CA TYR A 270 3.33 -37.04 -0.32
C TYR A 270 1.88 -37.50 -0.33
N SER A 271 1.30 -37.61 -1.52
CA SER A 271 -0.12 -37.89 -1.72
C SER A 271 -0.34 -38.75 -2.96
N THR A 272 -1.46 -39.48 -2.99
CA THR A 272 -1.94 -40.18 -4.21
C THR A 272 -2.81 -39.28 -5.07
N SER A 273 -3.00 -37.99 -4.67
CA SER A 273 -3.70 -36.96 -5.43
C SER A 273 -2.83 -35.74 -5.55
N ASP A 274 -2.79 -35.11 -6.72
CA ASP A 274 -2.12 -33.85 -7.03
C ASP A 274 -2.71 -32.65 -6.28
N LYS A 275 -3.96 -32.76 -5.83
CA LYS A 275 -4.65 -31.74 -5.02
C LYS A 275 -4.27 -31.76 -3.53
N PHE A 276 -3.47 -32.72 -3.10
CA PHE A 276 -3.02 -32.86 -1.70
C PHE A 276 -4.14 -32.76 -0.65
N GLY A 277 -5.29 -33.39 -0.93
CA GLY A 277 -6.42 -33.44 -0.01
C GLY A 277 -6.08 -34.14 1.31
N LYS A 278 -6.72 -33.71 2.42
CA LYS A 278 -6.44 -34.21 3.79
C LYS A 278 -6.44 -35.74 3.90
N LYS A 279 -7.36 -36.45 3.23
CA LYS A 279 -7.50 -37.92 3.28
C LYS A 279 -6.40 -38.67 2.52
N SER A 280 -5.79 -38.07 1.49
CA SER A 280 -4.79 -38.68 0.61
C SER A 280 -3.34 -38.29 0.92
N THR A 281 -3.13 -37.29 1.79
CA THR A 281 -1.82 -36.69 2.02
C THR A 281 -1.23 -37.07 3.35
N LYS A 282 0.05 -37.47 3.33
CA LYS A 282 0.90 -37.69 4.51
C LYS A 282 2.00 -36.64 4.53
N SER A 283 2.43 -36.24 5.73
CA SER A 283 3.50 -35.27 5.93
C SER A 283 4.61 -35.83 6.80
N LYS A 284 5.86 -35.42 6.54
CA LYS A 284 7.04 -35.70 7.37
C LYS A 284 7.84 -34.43 7.59
N ILE A 285 8.24 -34.21 8.84
CA ILE A 285 9.21 -33.16 9.22
C ILE A 285 10.61 -33.78 9.15
N ILE A 286 11.53 -33.09 8.50
CA ILE A 286 12.87 -33.59 8.16
C ILE A 286 13.87 -32.49 8.54
N LYS A 287 14.96 -32.86 9.24
CA LYS A 287 16.04 -31.92 9.55
C LYS A 287 17.20 -31.99 8.53
N GLY A 288 17.36 -33.12 7.86
CA GLY A 288 18.36 -33.30 6.80
C GLY A 288 17.74 -33.24 5.40
N THR A 289 18.51 -33.54 4.38
CA THR A 289 18.08 -33.45 2.97
C THR A 289 17.66 -34.79 2.36
N THR A 290 17.76 -35.89 3.11
CA THR A 290 17.38 -37.23 2.60
C THR A 290 16.34 -37.88 3.49
N VAL A 291 15.26 -38.38 2.89
CA VAL A 291 14.21 -39.09 3.63
C VAL A 291 13.79 -40.36 2.91
N LYS A 292 13.59 -41.41 3.72
CA LYS A 292 13.06 -42.70 3.24
C LYS A 292 11.56 -42.77 3.53
N LEU A 293 10.77 -42.96 2.51
CA LEU A 293 9.34 -43.27 2.57
C LEU A 293 9.17 -44.78 2.54
N LYS A 294 8.27 -45.34 3.38
CA LYS A 294 7.94 -46.76 3.44
C LYS A 294 6.43 -46.94 3.35
N GLY A 295 5.98 -48.13 2.98
CA GLY A 295 4.55 -48.44 2.92
C GLY A 295 3.79 -47.74 1.79
N LEU A 296 4.49 -47.43 0.69
CA LEU A 296 3.83 -46.92 -0.52
C LEU A 296 3.10 -48.07 -1.22
N ASN A 297 1.95 -47.75 -1.81
CA ASN A 297 1.24 -48.73 -2.64
C ASN A 297 1.98 -48.88 -3.97
N LYS A 298 2.41 -50.09 -4.30
CA LYS A 298 3.21 -50.42 -5.48
C LYS A 298 2.52 -50.09 -6.82
N ASN A 299 1.17 -49.98 -6.83
CA ASN A 299 0.37 -49.75 -8.02
C ASN A 299 -0.16 -48.33 -8.11
N LYS A 300 0.24 -47.43 -7.21
CA LYS A 300 -0.26 -46.03 -7.21
C LYS A 300 0.85 -45.04 -7.53
N LYS A 301 0.51 -44.06 -8.34
CA LYS A 301 1.28 -42.86 -8.55
C LYS A 301 1.26 -42.00 -7.28
N TYR A 302 2.36 -41.32 -6.99
CA TYR A 302 2.47 -40.37 -5.88
C TYR A 302 2.93 -39.00 -6.37
N TYR A 303 2.41 -37.98 -5.72
CA TYR A 303 2.79 -36.59 -5.88
C TYR A 303 3.49 -36.15 -4.60
N LEU A 304 4.64 -35.51 -4.73
CA LEU A 304 5.47 -35.06 -3.62
C LEU A 304 5.69 -33.54 -3.76
N ARG A 305 5.63 -32.83 -2.65
CA ARG A 305 6.05 -31.43 -2.56
C ARG A 305 6.71 -31.18 -1.22
N VAL A 306 7.58 -30.16 -1.19
CA VAL A 306 8.33 -29.82 0.01
C VAL A 306 8.27 -28.34 0.26
N LYS A 307 8.22 -27.94 1.53
CA LYS A 307 8.48 -26.58 1.97
C LYS A 307 9.58 -26.56 3.02
N ARG A 308 10.32 -25.47 3.05
CA ARG A 308 11.33 -25.18 4.07
C ARG A 308 10.70 -24.53 5.29
N TYR A 309 11.31 -24.71 6.46
CA TYR A 309 11.01 -23.87 7.61
C TYR A 309 12.31 -23.33 8.22
N LYS A 310 12.23 -22.11 8.75
CA LYS A 310 13.31 -21.43 9.48
C LYS A 310 12.82 -21.12 10.89
N LYS A 311 13.62 -21.47 11.90
CA LYS A 311 13.42 -21.00 13.28
C LYS A 311 14.35 -19.84 13.54
N CYS A 312 13.80 -18.69 13.90
CA CYS A 312 14.55 -17.48 14.19
C CYS A 312 13.82 -16.67 15.27
N ASN A 313 14.53 -16.17 16.26
CA ASN A 313 14.00 -15.32 17.34
C ASN A 313 12.72 -15.88 18.00
N GLY A 314 12.72 -17.20 18.32
CA GLY A 314 11.57 -17.87 18.95
C GLY A 314 10.39 -18.16 18.04
N LYS A 315 10.39 -17.68 16.78
CA LYS A 315 9.34 -17.88 15.79
C LYS A 315 9.75 -18.90 14.73
N THR A 316 8.75 -19.58 14.16
CA THR A 316 8.95 -20.49 13.02
C THR A 316 8.30 -19.89 11.77
N TYR A 317 9.10 -19.69 10.75
CA TYR A 317 8.69 -19.19 9.44
C TYR A 317 8.62 -20.35 8.46
N TYR A 318 7.65 -20.33 7.56
CA TYR A 318 7.44 -21.37 6.56
C TYR A 318 7.47 -20.78 5.16
N SER A 319 8.15 -21.47 4.23
CA SER A 319 8.05 -21.16 2.82
C SER A 319 6.69 -21.60 2.26
N ASP A 320 6.38 -21.17 1.05
CA ASP A 320 5.40 -21.84 0.24
C ASP A 320 5.94 -23.23 -0.17
N TYR A 321 5.05 -24.11 -0.63
CA TYR A 321 5.49 -25.39 -1.20
C TYR A 321 6.14 -25.13 -2.57
N GLY A 322 7.25 -25.78 -2.83
CA GLY A 322 7.86 -25.82 -4.15
C GLY A 322 7.08 -26.68 -5.15
N ASN A 323 7.67 -26.86 -6.31
CA ASN A 323 7.07 -27.61 -7.40
C ASN A 323 6.72 -29.05 -7.01
N VAL A 324 5.65 -29.56 -7.59
CA VAL A 324 5.19 -30.93 -7.37
C VAL A 324 6.05 -31.92 -8.18
N TYR A 325 6.65 -32.85 -7.50
CA TYR A 325 7.39 -33.96 -8.08
C TYR A 325 6.49 -35.19 -8.22
N THR A 326 6.42 -35.75 -9.43
CA THR A 326 5.59 -36.94 -9.68
C THR A 326 6.43 -38.21 -9.68
N VAL A 327 5.95 -39.22 -8.97
CA VAL A 327 6.61 -40.53 -8.86
C VAL A 327 5.68 -41.65 -9.33
N TRP A 328 6.08 -42.29 -10.36
CA TRP A 328 5.34 -43.43 -10.96
C TRP A 328 5.56 -44.71 -10.20
N PRO A 329 4.66 -45.73 -10.35
CA PRO A 329 4.80 -47.05 -9.80
C PRO A 329 6.09 -47.76 -10.19
#